data_f9c6efacd526cd00c98b7b4bd879540e
#
_entry.id   f9c6efacd526cd00c98b7b4bd879540e
#
_cell.length_a   1.000
_cell.length_b   1.000
_cell.length_c   1.000
_cell.angle_alpha   90.00
_cell.angle_beta   90.00
_cell.angle_gamma   90.00
#
_symmetry.space_group_name_H-M   'P 1'
#
loop_
_entity.id
_entity.type
_entity.pdbx_description
1 polymer ?
#
loop_
_entity_poly.entity_id
_entity_poly.type
_entity_poly.pdbx_seq_one_letter_code
_entity_poly.pdbx_strand_id
1 'polypeptide(L)'
;MIDTIARLVNADAGLVRRGRFVDTTFLLAIDDADTLIRVQDGRVVKVTPGPFITPDYSVALRASREVWEKFWQPLPPLGFTDIFALVKQKLMRVEGDIHPFMANLLYFKDVIAAPRKERAR
;
A
#
# COMPACT_ATOMS: atom_id res chain seq x y z
N MET A 1 11.23 -2.77 -3.24
CA MET A 1 9.86 -3.29 -3.47
C MET A 1 8.83 -2.18 -3.57
N ILE A 2 8.88 -1.22 -2.65
CA ILE A 2 7.91 -0.10 -2.70
C ILE A 2 8.07 0.75 -3.96
N ASP A 3 9.27 0.85 -4.49
CA ASP A 3 9.55 1.60 -5.72
C ASP A 3 8.91 0.98 -6.97
N THR A 4 8.48 -0.28 -6.91
CA THR A 4 7.82 -0.96 -8.03
C THR A 4 6.31 -0.75 -8.04
N ILE A 5 5.73 -0.19 -6.97
CA ILE A 5 4.28 -0.12 -6.81
C ILE A 5 3.61 0.67 -7.92
N ALA A 6 4.17 1.82 -8.30
CA ALA A 6 3.59 2.66 -9.35
C ALA A 6 3.54 1.91 -10.68
N ARG A 7 4.64 1.28 -11.07
CA ARG A 7 4.73 0.54 -12.33
C ARG A 7 3.73 -0.61 -12.38
N LEU A 8 3.68 -1.40 -11.30
CA LEU A 8 2.84 -2.59 -11.24
C LEU A 8 1.35 -2.25 -11.21
N VAL A 9 0.96 -1.22 -10.45
CA VAL A 9 -0.44 -0.78 -10.39
C VAL A 9 -0.87 -0.21 -11.74
N ASN A 10 -0.06 0.68 -12.32
CA ASN A 10 -0.43 1.37 -13.56
C ASN A 10 -0.44 0.45 -14.78
N ALA A 11 0.27 -0.67 -14.72
CA ALA A 11 0.26 -1.67 -15.79
C ALA A 11 -0.96 -2.59 -15.72
N ASP A 12 -1.70 -2.58 -14.63
CA ASP A 12 -2.88 -3.42 -14.43
C ASP A 12 -4.15 -2.62 -14.74
N ALA A 13 -4.60 -2.72 -15.99
CA ALA A 13 -5.75 -1.94 -16.48
C ALA A 13 -7.04 -2.23 -15.69
N GLY A 14 -7.24 -3.48 -15.27
CA GLY A 14 -8.40 -3.85 -14.45
C GLY A 14 -8.37 -3.19 -13.09
N LEU A 15 -7.21 -3.14 -12.47
CA LEU A 15 -7.03 -2.49 -11.17
C LEU A 15 -7.26 -0.98 -11.29
N VAL A 16 -6.69 -0.34 -12.30
CA VAL A 16 -6.89 1.10 -12.54
C VAL A 16 -8.39 1.39 -12.73
N ARG A 17 -9.09 0.56 -13.49
CA ARG A 17 -10.53 0.72 -13.71
C ARG A 17 -11.31 0.65 -12.41
N ARG A 18 -10.99 -0.32 -11.54
CA ARG A 18 -11.67 -0.47 -10.25
C ARG A 18 -11.47 0.75 -9.35
N GLY A 19 -10.34 1.42 -9.47
CA GLY A 19 -10.01 2.60 -8.68
C GLY A 19 -10.24 3.93 -9.38
N ARG A 20 -10.96 3.97 -10.50
CA ARG A 20 -11.07 5.18 -11.33
C ARG A 20 -11.62 6.41 -10.63
N PHE A 21 -12.33 6.24 -9.52
CA PHE A 21 -12.85 7.34 -8.71
C PHE A 21 -12.05 7.60 -7.45
N VAL A 22 -10.94 6.89 -7.27
CA VAL A 22 -10.08 7.05 -6.10
C VAL A 22 -9.11 8.20 -6.34
N ASP A 23 -9.10 9.15 -5.42
CA ASP A 23 -8.22 10.32 -5.42
C ASP A 23 -7.78 10.55 -3.98
N THR A 24 -6.60 10.07 -3.62
CA THR A 24 -6.11 10.20 -2.25
C THR A 24 -4.60 9.98 -2.19
N THR A 25 -4.00 10.38 -1.07
CA THR A 25 -2.60 10.11 -0.75
C THR A 25 -2.57 9.26 0.50
N PHE A 26 -1.80 8.17 0.48
CA PHE A 26 -1.57 7.39 1.69
C PHE A 26 -0.07 7.27 1.95
N LEU A 27 0.25 7.00 3.22
CA LEU A 27 1.64 6.86 3.67
C LEU A 27 1.90 5.38 3.96
N LEU A 28 3.04 4.90 3.49
CA LEU A 28 3.49 3.54 3.74
C LEU A 28 4.83 3.61 4.46
N ALA A 29 4.86 3.12 5.69
CA ALA A 29 6.07 3.15 6.52
C ALA A 29 6.67 1.75 6.64
N ILE A 30 7.94 1.65 6.25
CA ILE A 30 8.76 0.44 6.42
C ILE A 30 9.80 0.79 7.46
N ASP A 31 9.64 0.28 8.69
CA ASP A 31 10.40 0.74 9.86
C ASP A 31 10.28 2.27 9.99
N ASP A 32 11.39 2.99 9.96
CA ASP A 32 11.41 4.45 10.06
C ASP A 32 11.38 5.15 8.69
N ALA A 33 11.32 4.40 7.60
CA ALA A 33 11.32 4.95 6.25
C ALA A 33 9.88 5.16 5.76
N ASP A 34 9.47 6.41 5.65
CA ASP A 34 8.13 6.78 5.20
C ASP A 34 8.13 7.10 3.70
N THR A 35 7.06 6.70 3.03
CA THR A 35 6.86 7.02 1.62
C THR A 35 5.42 7.45 1.41
N LEU A 36 5.21 8.58 0.74
CA LEU A 36 3.88 9.03 0.34
C LEU A 36 3.56 8.50 -1.05
N ILE A 37 2.37 7.92 -1.19
CA ILE A 37 1.90 7.37 -2.45
C ILE A 37 0.62 8.10 -2.83
N ARG A 38 0.69 8.86 -3.94
CA ARG A 38 -0.43 9.64 -4.45
C ARG A 38 -1.16 8.84 -5.51
N VAL A 39 -2.46 8.63 -5.28
CA VAL A 39 -3.34 7.95 -6.23
C VAL A 39 -4.34 8.93 -6.79
N GLN A 40 -4.50 8.95 -8.11
CA GLN A 40 -5.46 9.76 -8.81
C GLN A 40 -6.06 8.97 -9.96
N ASP A 41 -7.39 8.90 -9.98
CA ASP A 41 -8.13 8.15 -11.02
C ASP A 41 -7.68 6.68 -11.11
N GLY A 42 -7.34 6.10 -9.97
CA GLY A 42 -6.91 4.71 -9.87
C GLY A 42 -5.46 4.44 -10.25
N ARG A 43 -4.70 5.47 -10.63
CA ARG A 43 -3.28 5.35 -10.96
C ARG A 43 -2.41 5.90 -9.87
N VAL A 44 -1.26 5.29 -9.66
CA VAL A 44 -0.23 5.86 -8.79
C VAL A 44 0.51 6.90 -9.62
N VAL A 45 0.31 8.18 -9.28
CA VAL A 45 0.87 9.30 -10.05
C VAL A 45 2.13 9.87 -9.43
N LYS A 46 2.38 9.58 -8.15
CA LYS A 46 3.59 10.07 -7.48
C LYS A 46 3.94 9.15 -6.31
N VAL A 47 5.23 8.85 -6.17
CA VAL A 47 5.79 8.11 -5.03
C VAL A 47 6.92 8.99 -4.50
N THR A 48 6.78 9.49 -3.28
CA THR A 48 7.71 10.43 -2.68
C THR A 48 8.30 9.86 -1.41
N PRO A 49 9.60 9.54 -1.39
CA PRO A 49 10.24 9.07 -0.17
C PRO A 49 10.46 10.21 0.82
N GLY A 50 10.37 9.89 2.13
CA GLY A 50 10.64 10.83 3.19
C GLY A 50 12.12 11.10 3.36
N PRO A 51 12.51 11.78 4.47
CA PRO A 51 11.66 12.19 5.59
C PRO A 51 10.76 13.40 5.29
N PHE A 52 9.70 13.53 6.09
CA PHE A 52 8.72 14.61 5.96
C PHE A 52 8.62 15.40 7.26
N ILE A 53 8.34 16.71 7.14
CA ILE A 53 8.08 17.55 8.32
C ILE A 53 6.61 17.47 8.70
N THR A 54 5.72 17.75 7.76
CA THR A 54 4.26 17.68 7.97
C THR A 54 3.62 17.03 6.75
N PRO A 55 3.68 15.69 6.66
CA PRO A 55 3.10 15.01 5.49
C PRO A 55 1.58 15.09 5.50
N ASP A 56 0.99 15.26 4.33
CA ASP A 56 -0.44 15.27 4.14
C ASP A 56 -0.87 13.93 3.52
N TYR A 57 -1.66 13.18 4.26
CA TYR A 57 -2.17 11.87 3.84
C TYR A 57 -3.50 11.55 4.52
N SER A 58 -4.30 10.68 3.89
CA SER A 58 -5.56 10.23 4.51
C SER A 58 -5.31 9.10 5.50
N VAL A 59 -4.52 8.10 5.13
CA VAL A 59 -4.25 6.93 5.95
C VAL A 59 -2.77 6.58 5.91
N ALA A 60 -2.24 6.06 7.01
CA ALA A 60 -0.87 5.56 7.10
C ALA A 60 -0.88 4.09 7.48
N LEU A 61 -0.08 3.31 6.77
CA LEU A 61 0.12 1.89 7.02
C LEU A 61 1.55 1.70 7.51
N ARG A 62 1.71 1.28 8.77
CA ARG A 62 3.02 1.19 9.41
C ARG A 62 3.34 -0.23 9.84
N ALA A 63 4.47 -0.74 9.42
CA ALA A 63 4.96 -2.06 9.80
C ALA A 63 6.48 -2.10 9.68
N SER A 64 7.08 -3.15 10.27
CA SER A 64 8.52 -3.37 10.15
C SER A 64 8.88 -3.87 8.74
N ARG A 65 10.15 -3.74 8.39
CA ARG A 65 10.67 -4.27 7.14
C ARG A 65 10.42 -5.77 7.02
N GLU A 66 10.63 -6.52 8.10
CA GLU A 66 10.41 -7.96 8.11
C GLU A 66 8.97 -8.31 7.76
N VAL A 67 8.00 -7.59 8.33
CA VAL A 67 6.58 -7.80 8.05
C VAL A 67 6.27 -7.52 6.59
N TRP A 68 6.75 -6.39 6.05
CA TRP A 68 6.53 -6.07 4.64
C TRP A 68 7.17 -7.08 3.70
N GLU A 69 8.37 -7.56 4.00
CA GLU A 69 9.05 -8.55 3.17
C GLU A 69 8.27 -9.86 3.11
N LYS A 70 7.71 -10.30 4.23
CA LYS A 70 6.86 -11.48 4.26
C LYS A 70 5.55 -11.27 3.51
N PHE A 71 4.94 -10.09 3.70
CA PHE A 71 3.69 -9.73 3.03
C PHE A 71 3.86 -9.70 1.51
N TRP A 72 5.01 -9.24 1.02
CA TRP A 72 5.27 -9.10 -0.42
C TRP A 72 5.87 -10.32 -1.09
N GLN A 73 5.99 -11.45 -0.40
CA GLN A 73 6.39 -12.69 -1.06
C GLN A 73 5.28 -13.17 -2.02
N PRO A 74 5.64 -13.86 -3.12
CA PRO A 74 4.62 -14.38 -4.05
C PRO A 74 3.59 -15.28 -3.37
N LEU A 75 4.07 -16.12 -2.42
CA LEU A 75 3.22 -16.93 -1.56
C LEU A 75 3.53 -16.55 -0.11
N PRO A 76 2.83 -15.52 0.43
CA PRO A 76 3.13 -15.09 1.79
C PRO A 76 2.91 -16.21 2.81
N PRO A 77 3.69 -16.21 3.91
CA PRO A 77 3.46 -17.16 4.99
C PRO A 77 2.06 -17.03 5.58
N LEU A 78 1.61 -18.07 6.27
CA LEU A 78 0.32 -18.06 6.95
C LEU A 78 0.23 -16.85 7.87
N GLY A 79 -0.88 -16.09 7.76
CA GLY A 79 -1.09 -14.86 8.53
C GLY A 79 -0.52 -13.60 7.89
N PHE A 80 0.17 -13.70 6.74
CA PHE A 80 0.79 -12.57 6.06
C PHE A 80 0.18 -12.26 4.69
N THR A 81 -0.95 -12.88 4.36
CA THR A 81 -1.60 -12.70 3.05
C THR A 81 -2.46 -11.45 2.97
N ASP A 82 -2.97 -10.96 4.09
CA ASP A 82 -3.91 -9.84 4.15
C ASP A 82 -3.47 -8.82 5.20
N ILE A 83 -3.56 -7.54 4.84
CA ILE A 83 -3.18 -6.45 5.75
C ILE A 83 -3.99 -6.45 7.04
N PHE A 84 -5.29 -6.81 7.00
CA PHE A 84 -6.10 -6.87 8.22
C PHE A 84 -5.71 -8.02 9.14
N ALA A 85 -5.22 -9.12 8.59
CA ALA A 85 -4.65 -10.19 9.40
C ALA A 85 -3.42 -9.68 10.16
N LEU A 86 -2.61 -8.84 9.51
CA LEU A 86 -1.44 -8.22 10.14
C LEU A 86 -1.84 -7.23 11.23
N VAL A 87 -2.88 -6.45 11.00
CA VAL A 87 -3.41 -5.51 11.99
C VAL A 87 -3.92 -6.27 13.21
N LYS A 88 -4.66 -7.35 12.99
CA LYS A 88 -5.20 -8.18 14.07
C LYS A 88 -4.09 -8.79 14.92
N GLN A 89 -2.98 -9.15 14.32
CA GLN A 89 -1.81 -9.70 15.02
C GLN A 89 -0.93 -8.61 15.65
N LYS A 90 -1.30 -7.34 15.48
CA LYS A 90 -0.53 -6.18 15.97
C LYS A 90 0.84 -6.05 15.29
N LEU A 91 0.98 -6.60 14.09
CA LEU A 91 2.20 -6.49 13.28
C LEU A 91 2.17 -5.28 12.36
N MET A 92 0.99 -4.70 12.14
CA MET A 92 0.80 -3.50 11.32
C MET A 92 -0.15 -2.56 12.01
N ARG A 93 0.10 -1.25 11.88
CA ARG A 93 -0.79 -0.21 12.37
C ARG A 93 -1.38 0.56 11.19
N VAL A 94 -2.67 0.82 11.24
CA VAL A 94 -3.39 1.66 10.28
C VAL A 94 -3.85 2.89 11.05
N GLU A 95 -3.41 4.07 10.64
CA GLU A 95 -3.66 5.32 11.34
C GLU A 95 -4.25 6.36 10.38
N GLY A 96 -4.97 7.35 10.94
CA GLY A 96 -5.53 8.46 10.18
C GLY A 96 -6.99 8.25 9.83
N ASP A 97 -7.45 8.91 8.76
CA ASP A 97 -8.83 8.77 8.30
C ASP A 97 -8.96 7.54 7.41
N ILE A 98 -9.47 6.46 7.98
CA ILE A 98 -9.60 5.19 7.28
C ILE A 98 -10.80 5.12 6.35
N HIS A 99 -11.69 6.13 6.39
CA HIS A 99 -12.93 6.07 5.64
C HIS A 99 -12.73 5.93 4.12
N PRO A 100 -11.89 6.75 3.45
CA PRO A 100 -11.65 6.57 2.01
C PRO A 100 -11.02 5.22 1.70
N PHE A 101 -10.17 4.71 2.59
CA PHE A 101 -9.53 3.41 2.46
C PHE A 101 -10.57 2.29 2.50
N MET A 102 -11.45 2.32 3.50
CA MET A 102 -12.48 1.30 3.67
C MET A 102 -13.53 1.34 2.56
N ALA A 103 -13.84 2.53 2.05
CA ALA A 103 -14.80 2.70 0.96
C ALA A 103 -14.30 2.05 -0.36
N ASN A 104 -12.99 1.89 -0.51
CA ASN A 104 -12.37 1.32 -1.71
C ASN A 104 -11.43 0.17 -1.34
N LEU A 105 -11.85 -0.64 -0.37
CA LEU A 105 -10.99 -1.62 0.28
C LEU A 105 -10.32 -2.61 -0.67
N LEU A 106 -11.09 -3.23 -1.58
CA LEU A 106 -10.52 -4.22 -2.48
C LEU A 106 -9.47 -3.61 -3.40
N TYR A 107 -9.72 -2.40 -3.87
CA TYR A 107 -8.75 -1.67 -4.67
C TYR A 107 -7.44 -1.46 -3.90
N PHE A 108 -7.53 -0.92 -2.67
CA PHE A 108 -6.34 -0.64 -1.88
C PHE A 108 -5.58 -1.91 -1.48
N LYS A 109 -6.30 -2.99 -1.17
CA LYS A 109 -5.64 -4.26 -0.88
C LYS A 109 -4.77 -4.71 -2.06
N ASP A 110 -5.27 -4.59 -3.27
CA ASP A 110 -4.54 -4.99 -4.47
C ASP A 110 -3.39 -4.03 -4.79
N VAL A 111 -3.58 -2.73 -4.57
CA VAL A 111 -2.51 -1.74 -4.75
C VAL A 111 -1.36 -2.04 -3.79
N ILE A 112 -1.66 -2.25 -2.52
CA ILE A 112 -0.63 -2.49 -1.51
C ILE A 112 0.07 -3.83 -1.74
N ALA A 113 -0.64 -4.82 -2.25
CA ALA A 113 -0.07 -6.13 -2.56
C ALA A 113 0.63 -6.19 -3.92
N ALA A 114 0.56 -5.14 -4.74
CA ALA A 114 1.10 -5.15 -6.09
C ALA A 114 2.59 -5.58 -6.16
N PRO A 115 3.48 -5.17 -5.23
CA PRO A 115 4.88 -5.59 -5.29
C PRO A 115 5.11 -7.10 -5.26
N ARG A 116 4.13 -7.91 -4.84
CA ARG A 116 4.24 -9.37 -4.92
C ARG A 116 4.48 -9.86 -6.33
N LYS A 117 3.93 -9.16 -7.32
CA LYS A 117 4.03 -9.56 -8.73
C LYS A 117 5.47 -9.47 -9.23
N GLU A 118 6.26 -8.57 -8.69
CA GLU A 118 7.67 -8.43 -9.07
C GLU A 118 8.47 -9.66 -8.67
N ARG A 119 8.20 -10.22 -7.49
CA ARG A 119 8.91 -11.40 -7.00
C ARG A 119 8.40 -12.69 -7.61
N ALA A 120 7.20 -12.70 -8.18
CA ALA A 120 6.61 -13.87 -8.80
C ALA A 120 7.22 -14.21 -10.16
N ARG A 121 8.04 -13.32 -10.72
CA ARG A 121 8.66 -13.47 -12.04
C ARG A 121 10.01 -14.17 -11.98
#